data_6e154aa563a45788c04477de3b31f4b2
#
_entry.id   6e154aa563a45788c04477de3b31f4b2
#
_cell.length_a   1.000
_cell.length_b   1.000
_cell.length_c   1.000
_cell.angle_alpha   90.00
_cell.angle_beta   90.00
_cell.angle_gamma   90.00
#
_symmetry.space_group_name_H-M   'P 1'
#
loop_
_entity.id
_entity.type
_entity.pdbx_description
1 polymer ?
#
loop_
_entity_poly.entity_id
_entity_poly.type
_entity_poly.pdbx_seq_one_letter_code
_entity_poly.pdbx_strand_id
1 'polypeptide(L)'
;GSFRRFERIAVAFCAGSLLLIPVYFLAHPHATQMARNFVIPQLPGGSGQLATVMLLVIGIVGTTVAPWQLFFQQSYVIDKRITPRFMKYEKADLCIGIVIVVVGGAALMGATAAAFAGTHGLGHFTDAAGLASGLQAYGGRMLGVLFAIALLDASIIGAFAVSLSTAYAVSDVFGINHSLHRGVRSAKGFYAVYAALIGAAAAIVLIPGSPLGLLTEGVQVLAGVLLPSASVFLLLLCNDREVLGPWVNGRKTNTFTAAVVAVLVTLSVILTASVLFPSISSRQILEIMIVCGAAGVLAAGYTLTRRLRGGGAAAAVDRAGQETWRMPPLALLQRPAMSVGRKIGMGALRLYLGVAMILVIVKIVQLALGH
;
A
#
# COMPACT_ATOMS: atom_id res chain seq x y z
N GLY A 1 21.70 -13.10 -13.88
CA GLY A 1 20.74 -13.22 -12.79
C GLY A 1 20.07 -14.58 -12.81
N SER A 2 19.58 -14.99 -11.69
CA SER A 2 18.78 -16.22 -11.59
C SER A 2 17.54 -15.87 -10.76
N PHE A 3 16.39 -15.80 -11.41
CA PHE A 3 15.11 -15.60 -10.76
C PHE A 3 14.90 -16.59 -9.60
N ARG A 4 15.24 -17.86 -9.79
CA ARG A 4 15.14 -18.89 -8.75
C ARG A 4 16.01 -18.63 -7.50
N ARG A 5 17.14 -17.92 -7.65
CA ARG A 5 17.96 -17.56 -6.47
C ARG A 5 17.28 -16.45 -5.69
N PHE A 6 16.78 -15.44 -6.38
CA PHE A 6 16.01 -14.36 -5.76
C PHE A 6 14.79 -14.93 -5.01
N GLU A 7 14.00 -15.77 -5.67
CA GLU A 7 12.83 -16.41 -5.08
C GLU A 7 13.17 -17.23 -3.82
N ARG A 8 14.23 -18.06 -3.86
CA ARG A 8 14.66 -18.82 -2.68
C ARG A 8 15.10 -17.93 -1.51
N ILE A 9 15.79 -16.85 -1.80
CA ILE A 9 16.19 -15.88 -0.78
C ILE A 9 14.94 -15.21 -0.20
N ALA A 10 14.01 -14.75 -1.02
CA ALA A 10 12.77 -14.15 -0.58
C ALA A 10 11.93 -15.09 0.29
N VAL A 11 11.81 -16.37 -0.10
CA VAL A 11 11.09 -17.39 0.69
C VAL A 11 11.79 -17.64 2.03
N ALA A 12 13.13 -17.68 2.07
CA ALA A 12 13.89 -17.86 3.30
C ALA A 12 13.64 -16.71 4.29
N PHE A 13 13.65 -15.46 3.81
CA PHE A 13 13.31 -14.29 4.61
C PHE A 13 11.81 -14.29 5.01
N CYS A 14 10.89 -14.67 4.11
CA CYS A 14 9.47 -14.84 4.48
C CYS A 14 9.30 -15.88 5.60
N ALA A 15 10.11 -16.95 5.63
CA ALA A 15 10.13 -17.88 6.77
C ALA A 15 10.68 -17.23 8.04
N GLY A 16 11.60 -16.26 7.92
CA GLY A 16 12.10 -15.45 9.04
C GLY A 16 11.01 -14.66 9.75
N SER A 17 9.98 -14.20 9.04
CA SER A 17 8.84 -13.51 9.66
C SER A 17 8.02 -14.39 10.63
N LEU A 18 8.20 -15.71 10.62
CA LEU A 18 7.64 -16.60 11.65
C LEU A 18 8.20 -16.31 13.06
N LEU A 19 9.30 -15.56 13.18
CA LEU A 19 9.80 -15.04 14.45
C LEU A 19 8.80 -14.12 15.16
N LEU A 20 7.83 -13.58 14.46
CA LEU A 20 6.74 -12.81 15.08
C LEU A 20 5.83 -13.68 15.96
N ILE A 21 5.79 -14.99 15.75
CA ILE A 21 4.98 -15.92 16.57
C ILE A 21 5.50 -15.95 18.01
N PRO A 22 6.78 -16.26 18.29
CA PRO A 22 7.29 -16.18 19.65
C PRO A 22 7.27 -14.76 20.23
N VAL A 23 7.45 -13.71 19.43
CA VAL A 23 7.30 -12.32 19.87
C VAL A 23 5.89 -12.07 20.42
N TYR A 24 4.86 -12.54 19.72
CA TYR A 24 3.48 -12.42 20.14
C TYR A 24 3.22 -13.12 21.49
N PHE A 25 3.66 -14.37 21.64
CA PHE A 25 3.45 -15.12 22.88
C PHE A 25 4.24 -14.56 24.07
N LEU A 26 5.45 -14.06 23.85
CA LEU A 26 6.27 -13.44 24.90
C LEU A 26 5.72 -12.10 25.39
N ALA A 27 5.00 -11.37 24.52
CA ALA A 27 4.37 -10.10 24.89
C ALA A 27 3.07 -10.29 25.70
N HIS A 28 2.54 -11.51 25.84
CA HIS A 28 1.31 -11.86 26.56
C HIS A 28 0.11 -10.94 26.25
N PRO A 29 -0.24 -10.69 24.98
CA PRO A 29 -1.34 -9.80 24.65
C PRO A 29 -2.68 -10.38 25.08
N HIS A 30 -3.61 -9.50 25.48
CA HIS A 30 -4.97 -9.90 25.82
C HIS A 30 -5.80 -10.17 24.55
N ALA A 31 -5.78 -11.39 24.04
CA ALA A 31 -6.42 -11.79 22.81
C ALA A 31 -7.91 -11.42 22.73
N THR A 32 -8.65 -11.56 23.83
CA THR A 32 -10.06 -11.19 23.91
C THR A 32 -10.28 -9.69 23.71
N GLN A 33 -9.43 -8.85 24.31
CA GLN A 33 -9.50 -7.40 24.14
C GLN A 33 -9.12 -6.99 22.72
N MET A 34 -8.12 -7.63 22.14
CA MET A 34 -7.74 -7.42 20.73
C MET A 34 -8.88 -7.76 19.79
N ALA A 35 -9.51 -8.93 19.96
CA ALA A 35 -10.64 -9.35 19.13
C ALA A 35 -11.83 -8.39 19.25
N ARG A 36 -12.14 -7.93 20.48
CA ARG A 36 -13.18 -6.93 20.71
C ARG A 36 -12.88 -5.61 20.02
N ASN A 37 -11.65 -5.07 20.17
CA ASN A 37 -11.24 -3.80 19.59
C ASN A 37 -11.12 -3.87 18.05
N PHE A 38 -10.87 -5.05 17.50
CA PHE A 38 -10.88 -5.28 16.06
C PHE A 38 -12.28 -5.14 15.46
N VAL A 39 -13.30 -5.60 16.17
CA VAL A 39 -14.71 -5.54 15.71
C VAL A 39 -15.36 -4.20 16.06
N ILE A 40 -15.03 -3.65 17.22
CA ILE A 40 -15.60 -2.40 17.74
C ILE A 40 -14.47 -1.41 17.97
N PRO A 41 -14.06 -0.64 16.93
CA PRO A 41 -13.00 0.33 17.07
C PRO A 41 -13.39 1.44 18.04
N GLN A 42 -12.51 1.72 18.99
CA GLN A 42 -12.67 2.83 19.93
C GLN A 42 -11.83 4.01 19.46
N LEU A 43 -12.47 5.13 19.20
CA LEU A 43 -11.77 6.37 18.85
C LEU A 43 -11.49 7.17 20.12
N PRO A 44 -10.30 7.76 20.28
CA PRO A 44 -9.99 8.60 21.43
C PRO A 44 -10.86 9.85 21.45
N GLY A 45 -11.39 10.20 22.62
CA GLY A 45 -12.35 11.30 22.80
C GLY A 45 -11.77 12.70 22.93
N GLY A 46 -10.44 12.87 22.84
CA GLY A 46 -9.76 14.18 23.01
C GLY A 46 -9.64 14.98 21.72
N SER A 47 -9.81 16.29 21.80
CA SER A 47 -9.50 17.21 20.69
C SER A 47 -8.00 17.14 20.36
N GLY A 48 -7.66 16.96 19.09
CA GLY A 48 -6.28 16.78 18.60
C GLY A 48 -5.79 15.33 18.56
N GLN A 49 -6.25 14.45 19.45
CA GLN A 49 -5.88 13.03 19.43
C GLN A 49 -6.43 12.31 18.20
N LEU A 50 -7.61 12.70 17.72
CA LEU A 50 -8.22 12.08 16.55
C LEU A 50 -7.43 12.36 15.28
N ALA A 51 -6.88 13.57 15.11
CA ALA A 51 -6.02 13.90 13.96
C ALA A 51 -4.76 13.01 13.93
N THR A 52 -4.11 12.83 15.06
CA THR A 52 -2.95 11.94 15.21
C THR A 52 -3.32 10.49 14.91
N VAL A 53 -4.46 10.00 15.44
CA VAL A 53 -4.93 8.64 15.16
C VAL A 53 -5.27 8.46 13.69
N MET A 54 -5.90 9.44 13.03
CA MET A 54 -6.16 9.36 11.59
C MET A 54 -4.88 9.34 10.78
N LEU A 55 -3.86 10.09 11.17
CA LEU A 55 -2.54 10.06 10.55
C LEU A 55 -1.90 8.66 10.64
N LEU A 56 -1.96 8.05 11.83
CA LEU A 56 -1.48 6.68 12.04
C LEU A 56 -2.29 5.65 11.24
N VAL A 57 -3.62 5.77 11.20
CA VAL A 57 -4.49 4.87 10.41
C VAL A 57 -4.10 4.93 8.93
N ILE A 58 -3.87 6.12 8.40
CA ILE A 58 -3.49 6.28 6.99
C ILE A 58 -2.06 5.77 6.74
N GLY A 59 -1.14 5.99 7.70
CA GLY A 59 0.19 5.39 7.65
C GLY A 59 0.11 3.86 7.60
N ILE A 60 -0.72 3.24 8.43
CA ILE A 60 -0.97 1.79 8.44
C ILE A 60 -1.56 1.32 7.10
N VAL A 61 -2.56 2.04 6.56
CA VAL A 61 -3.15 1.72 5.25
C VAL A 61 -2.09 1.83 4.15
N GLY A 62 -1.28 2.89 4.16
CA GLY A 62 -0.20 3.10 3.20
C GLY A 62 0.91 2.04 3.28
N THR A 63 1.15 1.49 4.48
CA THR A 63 2.08 0.38 4.69
C THR A 63 1.52 -0.95 4.19
N THR A 64 0.24 -1.20 4.48
CA THR A 64 -0.41 -2.48 4.19
C THR A 64 -0.62 -2.67 2.69
N VAL A 65 -1.05 -1.63 1.98
CA VAL A 65 -1.22 -1.62 0.53
C VAL A 65 -0.57 -0.37 -0.04
N ALA A 66 0.70 -0.46 -0.36
CA ALA A 66 1.41 0.66 -0.98
C ALA A 66 1.24 0.65 -2.51
N PRO A 67 1.27 1.82 -3.18
CA PRO A 67 1.16 1.91 -4.64
C PRO A 67 2.19 1.06 -5.40
N TRP A 68 3.41 0.96 -4.87
CA TRP A 68 4.48 0.17 -5.49
C TRP A 68 4.14 -1.31 -5.60
N GLN A 69 3.33 -1.86 -4.68
CA GLN A 69 2.89 -3.27 -4.72
C GLN A 69 2.02 -3.56 -5.94
N LEU A 70 1.18 -2.60 -6.36
CA LEU A 70 0.33 -2.72 -7.54
C LEU A 70 1.17 -2.85 -8.82
N PHE A 71 2.23 -2.05 -8.95
CA PHE A 71 3.15 -2.10 -10.08
C PHE A 71 4.04 -3.35 -10.03
N PHE A 72 4.52 -3.69 -8.84
CA PHE A 72 5.35 -4.86 -8.62
C PHE A 72 4.63 -6.15 -9.00
N GLN A 73 3.38 -6.31 -8.57
CA GLN A 73 2.58 -7.50 -8.87
C GLN A 73 2.53 -7.76 -10.38
N GLN A 74 2.27 -6.73 -11.18
CA GLN A 74 2.21 -6.84 -12.63
C GLN A 74 3.55 -7.31 -13.22
N SER A 75 4.63 -6.59 -12.94
CA SER A 75 5.95 -6.87 -13.50
C SER A 75 6.49 -8.21 -13.02
N TYR A 76 6.24 -8.56 -11.76
CA TYR A 76 6.70 -9.81 -11.17
C TYR A 76 5.99 -11.03 -11.75
N VAL A 77 4.68 -10.98 -11.98
CA VAL A 77 3.91 -12.04 -12.65
C VAL A 77 4.43 -12.29 -14.07
N ILE A 78 4.77 -11.21 -14.80
CA ILE A 78 5.35 -11.31 -16.15
C ILE A 78 6.73 -11.96 -16.07
N ASP A 79 7.57 -11.52 -15.15
CA ASP A 79 8.95 -12.04 -15.01
C ASP A 79 8.96 -13.50 -14.50
N LYS A 80 8.01 -13.87 -13.64
CA LYS A 80 7.72 -15.28 -13.26
C LYS A 80 7.24 -16.14 -14.44
N ARG A 81 6.82 -15.53 -15.53
CA ARG A 81 6.23 -16.19 -16.71
C ARG A 81 4.95 -16.97 -16.37
N ILE A 82 4.14 -16.42 -15.48
CA ILE A 82 2.86 -17.02 -15.10
C ILE A 82 1.88 -16.82 -16.25
N THR A 83 1.28 -17.91 -16.68
CA THR A 83 0.27 -17.92 -17.73
C THR A 83 -1.14 -17.99 -17.14
N PRO A 84 -2.21 -17.65 -17.88
CA PRO A 84 -3.60 -17.72 -17.41
C PRO A 84 -3.99 -19.06 -16.79
N ARG A 85 -3.37 -20.16 -17.22
CA ARG A 85 -3.55 -21.50 -16.67
C ARG A 85 -3.26 -21.57 -15.15
N PHE A 86 -2.31 -20.77 -14.67
CA PHE A 86 -1.88 -20.75 -13.26
C PHE A 86 -2.60 -19.70 -12.43
N MET A 87 -3.54 -18.94 -13.01
CA MET A 87 -4.28 -17.87 -12.34
C MET A 87 -4.99 -18.32 -11.04
N LYS A 88 -5.44 -19.56 -10.98
CA LYS A 88 -6.09 -20.11 -9.78
C LYS A 88 -5.12 -20.21 -8.60
N TYR A 89 -3.89 -20.62 -8.87
CA TYR A 89 -2.83 -20.74 -7.86
C TYR A 89 -2.38 -19.35 -7.37
N GLU A 90 -2.22 -18.38 -8.29
CA GLU A 90 -1.90 -17.00 -7.93
C GLU A 90 -3.00 -16.35 -7.06
N LYS A 91 -4.27 -16.62 -7.34
CA LYS A 91 -5.37 -16.15 -6.49
C LYS A 91 -5.36 -16.80 -5.12
N ALA A 92 -5.04 -18.09 -5.03
CA ALA A 92 -4.93 -18.80 -3.77
C ALA A 92 -3.75 -18.24 -2.94
N ASP A 93 -2.60 -18.04 -3.57
CA ASP A 93 -1.41 -17.45 -2.95
C ASP A 93 -1.72 -16.05 -2.41
N LEU A 94 -2.37 -15.21 -3.22
CA LEU A 94 -2.82 -13.88 -2.80
C LEU A 94 -3.76 -13.93 -1.58
N CYS A 95 -4.75 -14.82 -1.58
CA CYS A 95 -5.69 -14.96 -0.46
C CYS A 95 -4.98 -15.40 0.83
N ILE A 96 -4.05 -16.36 0.72
CA ILE A 96 -3.23 -16.81 1.85
C ILE A 96 -2.37 -15.66 2.36
N GLY A 97 -1.70 -14.94 1.46
CA GLY A 97 -0.90 -13.76 1.79
C GLY A 97 -1.69 -12.67 2.52
N ILE A 98 -2.92 -12.37 2.09
CA ILE A 98 -3.81 -11.42 2.77
C ILE A 98 -4.08 -11.85 4.21
N VAL A 99 -4.42 -13.12 4.44
CA VAL A 99 -4.68 -13.65 5.78
C VAL A 99 -3.43 -13.52 6.67
N ILE A 100 -2.26 -13.90 6.14
CA ILE A 100 -0.99 -13.81 6.87
C ILE A 100 -0.68 -12.35 7.26
N VAL A 101 -0.84 -11.41 6.33
CA VAL A 101 -0.57 -9.97 6.59
C VAL A 101 -1.53 -9.41 7.64
N VAL A 102 -2.82 -9.71 7.54
CA VAL A 102 -3.83 -9.21 8.50
C VAL A 102 -3.58 -9.79 9.89
N VAL A 103 -3.38 -11.11 10.00
CA VAL A 103 -3.13 -11.78 11.28
C VAL A 103 -1.78 -11.35 11.87
N GLY A 104 -0.72 -11.32 11.05
CA GLY A 104 0.61 -10.91 11.49
C GLY A 104 0.64 -9.45 11.93
N GLY A 105 0.02 -8.54 11.19
CA GLY A 105 -0.08 -7.13 11.55
C GLY A 105 -0.88 -6.90 12.84
N ALA A 106 -2.02 -7.57 12.99
CA ALA A 106 -2.82 -7.50 14.21
C ALA A 106 -2.04 -8.06 15.42
N ALA A 107 -1.35 -9.20 15.24
CA ALA A 107 -0.53 -9.80 16.28
C ALA A 107 0.62 -8.87 16.71
N LEU A 108 1.31 -8.24 15.76
CA LEU A 108 2.39 -7.31 16.04
C LEU A 108 1.90 -6.07 16.79
N MET A 109 0.80 -5.45 16.34
CA MET A 109 0.18 -4.31 17.03
C MET A 109 -0.27 -4.68 18.42
N GLY A 110 -0.88 -5.84 18.61
CA GLY A 110 -1.30 -6.31 19.91
C GLY A 110 -0.14 -6.62 20.86
N ALA A 111 0.92 -7.23 20.37
CA ALA A 111 2.13 -7.52 21.14
C ALA A 111 2.82 -6.24 21.61
N THR A 112 3.01 -5.26 20.71
CA THR A 112 3.61 -3.98 21.05
C THR A 112 2.72 -3.18 22.01
N ALA A 113 1.41 -3.11 21.76
CA ALA A 113 0.47 -2.44 22.66
C ALA A 113 0.46 -3.06 24.06
N ALA A 114 0.52 -4.39 24.18
CA ALA A 114 0.57 -5.07 25.47
C ALA A 114 1.87 -4.80 26.22
N ALA A 115 3.00 -4.84 25.53
CA ALA A 115 4.31 -4.61 26.14
C ALA A 115 4.49 -3.17 26.64
N PHE A 116 3.90 -2.18 25.96
CA PHE A 116 3.98 -0.77 26.33
C PHE A 116 2.81 -0.32 27.22
N ALA A 117 1.80 -1.16 27.48
CA ALA A 117 0.64 -0.80 28.29
C ALA A 117 1.05 -0.36 29.70
N GLY A 118 0.59 0.83 30.11
CA GLY A 118 0.89 1.38 31.45
C GLY A 118 2.33 1.87 31.62
N THR A 119 3.13 1.93 30.58
CA THR A 119 4.51 2.44 30.64
C THR A 119 4.62 3.87 30.11
N HIS A 120 5.70 4.59 30.48
CA HIS A 120 5.99 5.93 29.94
C HIS A 120 6.32 5.92 28.43
N GLY A 121 6.62 4.75 27.84
CA GLY A 121 6.89 4.60 26.42
C GLY A 121 5.64 4.54 25.56
N LEU A 122 4.44 4.44 26.12
CA LEU A 122 3.20 4.36 25.38
C LEU A 122 2.96 5.65 24.60
N GLY A 123 2.77 5.52 23.26
CA GLY A 123 2.54 6.66 22.38
C GLY A 123 3.81 7.44 21.98
N HIS A 124 4.98 7.06 22.46
CA HIS A 124 6.25 7.69 22.10
C HIS A 124 7.06 6.79 21.16
N PHE A 125 6.91 7.01 19.87
CA PHE A 125 7.72 6.36 18.84
C PHE A 125 8.90 7.25 18.47
N THR A 126 10.12 6.77 18.63
CA THR A 126 11.33 7.47 18.18
C THR A 126 11.85 6.89 16.87
N ASP A 127 12.15 5.61 16.87
CA ASP A 127 12.59 4.83 15.71
C ASP A 127 12.47 3.32 16.00
N ALA A 128 12.90 2.51 15.05
CA ALA A 128 12.88 1.06 15.16
C ALA A 128 13.77 0.52 16.28
N ALA A 129 14.93 1.15 16.51
CA ALA A 129 15.85 0.78 17.59
C ALA A 129 15.27 1.12 18.97
N GLY A 130 14.65 2.30 19.09
CA GLY A 130 13.93 2.73 20.30
C GLY A 130 12.78 1.78 20.63
N LEU A 131 12.03 1.32 19.62
CA LEU A 131 10.97 0.35 19.81
C LEU A 131 11.50 -1.00 20.31
N ALA A 132 12.57 -1.53 19.72
CA ALA A 132 13.21 -2.78 20.15
C ALA A 132 13.76 -2.67 21.59
N SER A 133 14.38 -1.52 21.92
CA SER A 133 14.91 -1.24 23.26
C SER A 133 13.78 -1.12 24.30
N GLY A 134 12.65 -0.49 23.94
CA GLY A 134 11.47 -0.44 24.80
C GLY A 134 10.86 -1.82 25.04
N LEU A 135 10.73 -2.65 24.01
CA LEU A 135 10.29 -4.03 24.16
C LEU A 135 11.24 -4.85 25.05
N GLN A 136 12.55 -4.60 24.95
CA GLN A 136 13.52 -5.23 25.84
C GLN A 136 13.36 -4.77 27.30
N ALA A 137 13.13 -3.48 27.52
CA ALA A 137 13.00 -2.89 28.85
C ALA A 137 11.71 -3.35 29.55
N TYR A 138 10.60 -3.42 28.83
CA TYR A 138 9.28 -3.70 29.41
C TYR A 138 8.86 -5.18 29.30
N GLY A 139 9.28 -5.88 28.26
CA GLY A 139 8.91 -7.28 27.99
C GLY A 139 10.08 -8.27 28.12
N GLY A 140 11.27 -7.80 28.47
CA GLY A 140 12.45 -8.63 28.68
C GLY A 140 13.35 -8.76 27.45
N ARG A 141 14.62 -9.14 27.72
CA ARG A 141 15.69 -9.19 26.70
C ARG A 141 15.34 -10.05 25.48
N MET A 142 14.69 -11.19 25.70
CA MET A 142 14.35 -12.12 24.63
C MET A 142 13.36 -11.50 23.65
N LEU A 143 12.34 -10.79 24.16
CA LEU A 143 11.33 -10.11 23.34
C LEU A 143 11.97 -9.03 22.47
N GLY A 144 12.81 -8.17 23.04
CA GLY A 144 13.49 -7.12 22.28
C GLY A 144 14.42 -7.67 21.21
N VAL A 145 15.19 -8.71 21.50
CA VAL A 145 16.13 -9.33 20.54
C VAL A 145 15.39 -10.01 19.39
N LEU A 146 14.36 -10.83 19.69
CA LEU A 146 13.57 -11.50 18.65
C LEU A 146 12.84 -10.49 17.76
N PHE A 147 12.30 -9.43 18.36
CA PHE A 147 11.68 -8.35 17.60
C PHE A 147 12.69 -7.63 16.69
N ALA A 148 13.88 -7.31 17.18
CA ALA A 148 14.93 -6.65 16.39
C ALA A 148 15.36 -7.53 15.21
N ILE A 149 15.49 -8.84 15.40
CA ILE A 149 15.82 -9.78 14.32
C ILE A 149 14.66 -9.84 13.29
N ALA A 150 13.42 -9.96 13.73
CA ALA A 150 12.26 -9.97 12.86
C ALA A 150 12.11 -8.66 12.07
N LEU A 151 12.42 -7.51 12.70
CA LEU A 151 12.38 -6.22 12.05
C LEU A 151 13.51 -6.05 11.01
N LEU A 152 14.70 -6.55 11.31
CA LEU A 152 15.81 -6.58 10.36
C LEU A 152 15.47 -7.43 9.14
N ASP A 153 14.91 -8.62 9.36
CA ASP A 153 14.42 -9.53 8.32
C ASP A 153 13.39 -8.84 7.41
N ALA A 154 12.35 -8.26 7.99
CA ALA A 154 11.32 -7.52 7.26
C ALA A 154 11.89 -6.31 6.47
N SER A 155 12.86 -5.60 7.06
CA SER A 155 13.51 -4.45 6.42
C SER A 155 14.33 -4.87 5.18
N ILE A 156 15.02 -6.00 5.23
CA ILE A 156 15.76 -6.54 4.09
C ILE A 156 14.81 -6.92 2.96
N ILE A 157 13.73 -7.63 3.27
CA ILE A 157 12.70 -7.98 2.26
C ILE A 157 12.09 -6.72 1.66
N GLY A 158 11.72 -5.76 2.50
CA GLY A 158 11.16 -4.49 2.08
C GLY A 158 12.09 -3.72 1.14
N ALA A 159 13.37 -3.60 1.50
CA ALA A 159 14.37 -2.94 0.66
C ALA A 159 14.50 -3.61 -0.71
N PHE A 160 14.55 -4.95 -0.75
CA PHE A 160 14.62 -5.70 -2.00
C PHE A 160 13.36 -5.50 -2.86
N ALA A 161 12.18 -5.64 -2.26
CA ALA A 161 10.92 -5.57 -3.00
C ALA A 161 10.63 -4.17 -3.55
N VAL A 162 10.81 -3.13 -2.73
CA VAL A 162 10.55 -1.73 -3.12
C VAL A 162 11.54 -1.26 -4.19
N SER A 163 12.83 -1.53 -4.00
CA SER A 163 13.85 -1.17 -5.00
C SER A 163 13.64 -1.91 -6.31
N LEU A 164 13.28 -3.20 -6.25
CA LEU A 164 12.99 -4.02 -7.43
C LEU A 164 11.75 -3.52 -8.17
N SER A 165 10.67 -3.20 -7.45
CA SER A 165 9.45 -2.64 -8.02
C SER A 165 9.72 -1.34 -8.78
N THR A 166 10.49 -0.44 -8.17
CA THR A 166 10.86 0.83 -8.79
C THR A 166 11.75 0.63 -10.00
N ALA A 167 12.71 -0.30 -9.93
CA ALA A 167 13.57 -0.63 -11.06
C ALA A 167 12.77 -1.20 -12.25
N TYR A 168 11.75 -2.03 -12.00
CA TYR A 168 10.83 -2.49 -13.04
C TYR A 168 10.04 -1.31 -13.64
N ALA A 169 9.41 -0.50 -12.79
CA ALA A 169 8.58 0.62 -13.24
C ALA A 169 9.38 1.62 -14.08
N VAL A 170 10.58 1.99 -13.64
CA VAL A 170 11.49 2.87 -14.41
C VAL A 170 11.88 2.22 -15.73
N SER A 171 12.17 0.93 -15.71
CA SER A 171 12.58 0.21 -16.93
C SER A 171 11.43 0.11 -17.94
N ASP A 172 10.19 -0.12 -17.46
CA ASP A 172 9.00 -0.15 -18.30
C ASP A 172 8.73 1.21 -18.95
N VAL A 173 8.85 2.30 -18.19
CA VAL A 173 8.60 3.67 -18.69
C VAL A 173 9.65 4.10 -19.72
N PHE A 174 10.92 3.77 -19.49
CA PHE A 174 12.02 4.17 -20.38
C PHE A 174 12.36 3.12 -21.43
N GLY A 175 11.64 2.00 -21.51
CA GLY A 175 11.90 0.94 -22.48
C GLY A 175 13.25 0.23 -22.26
N ILE A 176 13.74 0.21 -21.03
CA ILE A 176 15.02 -0.44 -20.67
C ILE A 176 14.81 -1.94 -20.56
N ASN A 177 15.72 -2.72 -21.12
CA ASN A 177 15.69 -4.16 -20.98
C ASN A 177 15.82 -4.57 -19.51
N HIS A 178 14.82 -5.25 -18.98
CA HIS A 178 14.76 -5.67 -17.58
C HIS A 178 14.25 -7.10 -17.44
N SER A 179 14.77 -7.83 -16.51
CA SER A 179 14.30 -9.13 -16.01
C SER A 179 15.33 -9.69 -15.02
N LEU A 180 14.87 -10.33 -13.97
CA LEU A 180 15.74 -11.08 -13.05
C LEU A 180 16.37 -12.33 -13.71
N HIS A 181 15.85 -12.79 -14.84
CA HIS A 181 16.47 -13.84 -15.63
C HIS A 181 17.69 -13.37 -16.39
N ARG A 182 17.85 -12.07 -16.63
CA ARG A 182 18.99 -11.47 -17.32
C ARG A 182 20.12 -11.19 -16.32
N GLY A 183 21.34 -11.39 -16.75
CA GLY A 183 22.53 -10.98 -15.96
C GLY A 183 22.76 -9.46 -16.01
N VAL A 184 23.56 -8.95 -15.08
CA VAL A 184 23.92 -7.52 -14.99
C VAL A 184 24.45 -6.98 -16.31
N ARG A 185 25.24 -7.77 -17.06
CA ARG A 185 25.81 -7.35 -18.36
C ARG A 185 24.75 -7.10 -19.43
N SER A 186 23.62 -7.82 -19.41
CA SER A 186 22.54 -7.72 -20.40
C SER A 186 21.38 -6.80 -20.01
N ALA A 187 21.33 -6.35 -18.73
CA ALA A 187 20.32 -5.46 -18.19
C ALA A 187 20.96 -4.38 -17.29
N LYS A 188 22.02 -3.73 -17.77
CA LYS A 188 22.83 -2.77 -16.99
C LYS A 188 21.97 -1.64 -16.41
N GLY A 189 21.07 -1.04 -17.20
CA GLY A 189 20.21 0.06 -16.75
C GLY A 189 19.28 -0.35 -15.61
N PHE A 190 18.66 -1.52 -15.70
CA PHE A 190 17.80 -2.07 -14.66
C PHE A 190 18.55 -2.26 -13.33
N TYR A 191 19.73 -2.90 -13.36
CA TYR A 191 20.52 -3.11 -12.15
C TYR A 191 21.17 -1.82 -11.64
N ALA A 192 21.46 -0.85 -12.51
CA ALA A 192 21.96 0.47 -12.10
C ALA A 192 20.88 1.25 -11.33
N VAL A 193 19.64 1.26 -11.81
CA VAL A 193 18.51 1.87 -11.07
C VAL A 193 18.31 1.18 -9.72
N TYR A 194 18.31 -0.15 -9.70
CA TYR A 194 18.17 -0.93 -8.48
C TYR A 194 19.27 -0.59 -7.44
N ALA A 195 20.52 -0.58 -7.86
CA ALA A 195 21.66 -0.26 -6.99
C ALA A 195 21.63 1.21 -6.53
N ALA A 196 21.29 2.13 -7.43
CA ALA A 196 21.19 3.56 -7.11
C ALA A 196 20.14 3.86 -6.05
N LEU A 197 18.99 3.18 -6.08
CA LEU A 197 17.92 3.32 -5.07
C LEU A 197 18.40 2.86 -3.69
N ILE A 198 19.04 1.69 -3.62
CA ILE A 198 19.59 1.17 -2.37
C ILE A 198 20.70 2.08 -1.85
N GLY A 199 21.60 2.53 -2.74
CA GLY A 199 22.68 3.43 -2.38
C GLY A 199 22.19 4.79 -1.89
N ALA A 200 21.18 5.38 -2.54
CA ALA A 200 20.58 6.62 -2.10
C ALA A 200 19.87 6.49 -0.73
N ALA A 201 19.11 5.41 -0.53
CA ALA A 201 18.47 5.13 0.75
C ALA A 201 19.52 4.95 1.87
N ALA A 202 20.58 4.17 1.62
CA ALA A 202 21.67 3.99 2.56
C ALA A 202 22.40 5.33 2.88
N ALA A 203 22.64 6.16 1.87
CA ALA A 203 23.25 7.48 2.08
C ALA A 203 22.41 8.36 3.00
N ILE A 204 21.06 8.38 2.84
CA ILE A 204 20.16 9.15 3.69
C ILE A 204 20.16 8.60 5.13
N VAL A 205 20.09 7.29 5.30
CA VAL A 205 20.03 6.66 6.63
C VAL A 205 21.33 6.82 7.40
N LEU A 206 22.47 6.85 6.70
CA LEU A 206 23.81 7.00 7.30
C LEU A 206 24.18 8.45 7.63
N ILE A 207 23.35 9.44 7.28
CA ILE A 207 23.58 10.83 7.72
C ILE A 207 23.44 10.88 9.24
N PRO A 208 24.48 11.34 9.98
CA PRO A 208 24.40 11.50 11.42
C PRO A 208 23.25 12.42 11.83
N GLY A 209 22.44 12.00 12.81
CA GLY A 209 21.28 12.76 13.26
C GLY A 209 20.05 12.68 12.34
N SER A 210 20.05 11.81 11.32
CA SER A 210 18.88 11.60 10.49
C SER A 210 17.66 11.18 11.33
N PRO A 211 16.50 11.85 11.19
CA PRO A 211 15.30 11.53 11.96
C PRO A 211 14.61 10.28 11.41
N LEU A 212 15.15 9.09 11.72
CA LEU A 212 14.73 7.82 11.09
C LEU A 212 13.26 7.49 11.36
N GLY A 213 12.75 7.77 12.56
CA GLY A 213 11.34 7.57 12.88
C GLY A 213 10.43 8.42 12.00
N LEU A 214 10.74 9.70 11.90
CA LEU A 214 10.00 10.65 11.07
C LEU A 214 10.05 10.26 9.58
N LEU A 215 11.22 9.85 9.08
CA LEU A 215 11.35 9.37 7.71
C LEU A 215 10.48 8.13 7.48
N THR A 216 10.47 7.19 8.44
CA THR A 216 9.66 5.98 8.36
C THR A 216 8.17 6.33 8.32
N GLU A 217 7.68 7.16 9.22
CA GLU A 217 6.27 7.59 9.23
C GLU A 217 5.91 8.39 7.98
N GLY A 218 6.76 9.33 7.57
CA GLY A 218 6.54 10.19 6.42
C GLY A 218 6.39 9.43 5.10
N VAL A 219 7.24 8.42 4.85
CA VAL A 219 7.12 7.60 3.62
C VAL A 219 5.87 6.74 3.62
N GLN A 220 5.40 6.27 4.79
CA GLN A 220 4.16 5.51 4.90
C GLN A 220 2.92 6.40 4.67
N VAL A 221 2.92 7.58 5.24
CA VAL A 221 1.86 8.59 5.00
C VAL A 221 1.82 8.96 3.52
N LEU A 222 2.98 9.19 2.89
CA LEU A 222 3.07 9.47 1.46
C LEU A 222 2.49 8.31 0.64
N ALA A 223 2.82 7.07 0.96
CA ALA A 223 2.26 5.89 0.30
C ALA A 223 0.72 5.85 0.44
N GLY A 224 0.19 6.12 1.64
CA GLY A 224 -1.26 6.18 1.89
C GLY A 224 -1.97 7.27 1.08
N VAL A 225 -1.35 8.43 0.90
CA VAL A 225 -1.87 9.52 0.08
C VAL A 225 -1.87 9.18 -1.41
N LEU A 226 -0.85 8.48 -1.89
CA LEU A 226 -0.74 8.13 -3.31
C LEU A 226 -1.63 6.94 -3.71
N LEU A 227 -2.01 6.10 -2.77
CA LEU A 227 -2.75 4.85 -3.01
C LEU A 227 -4.11 5.05 -3.69
N PRO A 228 -4.96 6.02 -3.31
CA PRO A 228 -6.25 6.22 -3.97
C PRO A 228 -6.11 6.49 -5.46
N SER A 229 -5.13 7.32 -5.84
CA SER A 229 -4.86 7.65 -7.24
C SER A 229 -4.46 6.44 -8.06
N ALA A 230 -3.54 5.62 -7.54
CA ALA A 230 -3.11 4.38 -8.17
C ALA A 230 -4.28 3.39 -8.30
N SER A 231 -5.12 3.27 -7.27
CA SER A 231 -6.28 2.37 -7.25
C SER A 231 -7.37 2.78 -8.22
N VAL A 232 -7.66 4.09 -8.35
CA VAL A 232 -8.59 4.62 -9.35
C VAL A 232 -8.09 4.33 -10.76
N PHE A 233 -6.80 4.58 -11.02
CA PHE A 233 -6.21 4.31 -12.33
C PHE A 233 -6.25 2.83 -12.67
N LEU A 234 -5.91 1.96 -11.72
CA LEU A 234 -6.00 0.51 -11.88
C LEU A 234 -7.44 0.06 -12.18
N LEU A 235 -8.43 0.60 -11.46
CA LEU A 235 -9.84 0.28 -11.72
C LEU A 235 -10.28 0.68 -13.13
N LEU A 236 -9.84 1.84 -13.62
CA LEU A 236 -10.11 2.28 -15.00
C LEU A 236 -9.47 1.34 -16.01
N LEU A 237 -8.21 0.96 -15.79
CA LEU A 237 -7.46 0.04 -16.65
C LEU A 237 -8.10 -1.36 -16.68
N CYS A 238 -8.53 -1.87 -15.52
CA CYS A 238 -9.22 -3.17 -15.41
C CYS A 238 -10.59 -3.22 -16.10
N ASN A 239 -11.12 -2.09 -16.52
CA ASN A 239 -12.36 -1.98 -17.30
C ASN A 239 -12.12 -1.62 -18.78
N ASP A 240 -10.88 -1.46 -19.18
CA ASP A 240 -10.53 -1.16 -20.57
C ASP A 240 -10.53 -2.43 -21.41
N ARG A 241 -11.48 -2.49 -22.36
CA ARG A 241 -11.64 -3.64 -23.26
C ARG A 241 -10.55 -3.76 -24.31
N GLU A 242 -9.95 -2.66 -24.71
CA GLU A 242 -8.86 -2.68 -25.68
C GLU A 242 -7.60 -3.30 -25.09
N VAL A 243 -7.39 -3.07 -23.77
CA VAL A 243 -6.23 -3.57 -23.01
C VAL A 243 -6.44 -4.98 -22.49
N LEU A 244 -7.61 -5.30 -21.95
CA LEU A 244 -7.88 -6.57 -21.26
C LEU A 244 -8.81 -7.52 -22.02
N GLY A 245 -9.45 -7.06 -23.09
CA GLY A 245 -10.33 -7.91 -23.91
C GLY A 245 -11.37 -8.65 -23.05
N PRO A 246 -11.40 -10.01 -23.10
CA PRO A 246 -12.32 -10.82 -22.32
C PRO A 246 -12.01 -10.89 -20.83
N TRP A 247 -10.86 -10.36 -20.37
CA TRP A 247 -10.43 -10.36 -18.98
C TRP A 247 -10.92 -9.16 -18.18
N VAL A 248 -11.67 -8.24 -18.78
CA VAL A 248 -12.23 -7.08 -18.06
C VAL A 248 -13.03 -7.50 -16.84
N ASN A 249 -13.00 -6.65 -15.82
CA ASN A 249 -13.65 -6.88 -14.54
C ASN A 249 -15.15 -7.14 -14.66
N GLY A 250 -15.63 -8.13 -13.92
CA GLY A 250 -17.06 -8.37 -13.75
C GLY A 250 -17.72 -7.33 -12.82
N ARG A 251 -19.06 -7.31 -12.83
CA ARG A 251 -19.85 -6.35 -12.01
C ARG A 251 -19.52 -6.44 -10.52
N LYS A 252 -19.43 -7.65 -9.96
CA LYS A 252 -19.14 -7.86 -8.52
C LYS A 252 -17.78 -7.30 -8.15
N THR A 253 -16.75 -7.60 -8.94
CA THR A 253 -15.38 -7.08 -8.73
C THR A 253 -15.34 -5.56 -8.81
N ASN A 254 -16.01 -4.97 -9.82
CA ASN A 254 -16.05 -3.51 -9.94
C ASN A 254 -16.76 -2.83 -8.78
N THR A 255 -17.86 -3.38 -8.29
CA THR A 255 -18.58 -2.82 -7.12
C THR A 255 -17.71 -2.91 -5.87
N PHE A 256 -17.09 -4.06 -5.63
CA PHE A 256 -16.17 -4.23 -4.51
C PHE A 256 -14.98 -3.27 -4.58
N THR A 257 -14.30 -3.22 -5.73
CA THR A 257 -13.15 -2.32 -5.92
C THR A 257 -13.55 -0.85 -5.82
N ALA A 258 -14.70 -0.46 -6.36
CA ALA A 258 -15.20 0.91 -6.22
C ALA A 258 -15.49 1.28 -4.76
N ALA A 259 -16.04 0.36 -3.95
CA ALA A 259 -16.24 0.57 -2.53
C ALA A 259 -14.89 0.76 -1.80
N VAL A 260 -13.91 -0.10 -2.07
CA VAL A 260 -12.55 0.04 -1.51
C VAL A 260 -11.94 1.40 -1.90
N VAL A 261 -12.00 1.77 -3.18
CA VAL A 261 -11.49 3.06 -3.66
C VAL A 261 -12.19 4.23 -2.96
N ALA A 262 -13.51 4.16 -2.75
CA ALA A 262 -14.24 5.21 -2.04
C ALA A 262 -13.75 5.38 -0.59
N VAL A 263 -13.50 4.28 0.13
CA VAL A 263 -12.90 4.32 1.47
C VAL A 263 -11.52 4.95 1.46
N LEU A 264 -10.64 4.53 0.53
CA LEU A 264 -9.29 5.07 0.39
C LEU A 264 -9.29 6.57 0.08
N VAL A 265 -10.19 7.02 -0.81
CA VAL A 265 -10.35 8.44 -1.12
C VAL A 265 -10.81 9.22 0.11
N THR A 266 -11.77 8.69 0.85
CA THR A 266 -12.27 9.32 2.08
C THR A 266 -11.14 9.48 3.11
N LEU A 267 -10.38 8.43 3.37
CA LEU A 267 -9.23 8.48 4.28
C LEU A 267 -8.18 9.51 3.81
N SER A 268 -7.92 9.56 2.51
CA SER A 268 -6.96 10.50 1.95
C SER A 268 -7.42 11.95 2.03
N VAL A 269 -8.72 12.23 1.88
CA VAL A 269 -9.31 13.56 2.09
C VAL A 269 -9.18 13.97 3.57
N ILE A 270 -9.48 13.06 4.49
CA ILE A 270 -9.32 13.31 5.94
C ILE A 270 -7.86 13.63 6.27
N LEU A 271 -6.91 12.85 5.74
CA LEU A 271 -5.50 13.12 5.96
C LEU A 271 -5.11 14.51 5.44
N THR A 272 -5.47 14.81 4.19
CA THR A 272 -5.14 16.10 3.60
C THR A 272 -5.71 17.25 4.43
N ALA A 273 -6.96 17.11 4.89
CA ALA A 273 -7.59 18.08 5.78
C ALA A 273 -6.85 18.18 7.13
N SER A 274 -6.44 17.06 7.72
CA SER A 274 -5.70 17.04 9.00
C SER A 274 -4.30 17.64 8.90
N VAL A 275 -3.65 17.51 7.74
CA VAL A 275 -2.33 18.12 7.49
C VAL A 275 -2.46 19.63 7.26
N LEU A 276 -3.48 20.06 6.53
CA LEU A 276 -3.72 21.48 6.23
C LEU A 276 -4.28 22.24 7.45
N PHE A 277 -5.08 21.57 8.25
CA PHE A 277 -5.75 22.15 9.42
C PHE A 277 -5.42 21.32 10.67
N PRO A 278 -4.26 21.53 11.33
CA PRO A 278 -3.86 20.75 12.51
C PRO A 278 -4.84 20.83 13.69
N SER A 279 -5.70 21.86 13.70
CA SER A 279 -6.75 22.07 14.71
C SER A 279 -8.10 21.43 14.35
N ILE A 280 -8.12 20.56 13.33
CA ILE A 280 -9.38 19.91 12.89
C ILE A 280 -10.04 19.15 14.05
N SER A 281 -11.33 19.41 14.25
CA SER A 281 -12.10 18.74 15.32
C SER A 281 -12.64 17.39 14.86
N SER A 282 -12.95 16.53 15.83
CA SER A 282 -13.60 15.22 15.56
C SER A 282 -14.93 15.37 14.81
N ARG A 283 -15.65 16.46 15.05
CA ARG A 283 -16.91 16.77 14.35
C ARG A 283 -16.66 17.03 12.86
N GLN A 284 -15.66 17.82 12.54
CA GLN A 284 -15.29 18.14 11.14
C GLN A 284 -14.82 16.89 10.39
N ILE A 285 -14.07 15.99 11.05
CA ILE A 285 -13.70 14.68 10.45
C ILE A 285 -14.94 13.85 10.17
N LEU A 286 -15.90 13.80 11.10
CA LEU A 286 -17.17 13.10 10.89
C LEU A 286 -17.98 13.72 9.74
N GLU A 287 -18.02 15.04 9.64
CA GLU A 287 -18.68 15.77 8.53
C GLU A 287 -18.03 15.40 7.19
N ILE A 288 -16.70 15.34 7.09
CA ILE A 288 -15.97 14.89 5.90
C ILE A 288 -16.38 13.44 5.56
N MET A 289 -16.42 12.54 6.54
CA MET A 289 -16.83 11.15 6.33
C MET A 289 -18.26 11.05 5.79
N ILE A 290 -19.17 11.82 6.35
CA ILE A 290 -20.59 11.84 5.92
C ILE A 290 -20.70 12.39 4.49
N VAL A 291 -20.01 13.49 4.18
CA VAL A 291 -20.03 14.10 2.84
C VAL A 291 -19.43 13.16 1.80
N CYS A 292 -18.29 12.56 2.08
CA CYS A 292 -17.66 11.59 1.18
C CYS A 292 -18.52 10.32 1.01
N GLY A 293 -19.12 9.83 2.11
CA GLY A 293 -20.04 8.69 2.08
C GLY A 293 -21.29 8.99 1.25
N ALA A 294 -21.92 10.14 1.47
CA ALA A 294 -23.07 10.60 0.68
C ALA A 294 -22.72 10.74 -0.81
N ALA A 295 -21.57 11.34 -1.14
CA ALA A 295 -21.09 11.44 -2.51
C ALA A 295 -20.89 10.05 -3.15
N GLY A 296 -20.32 9.10 -2.41
CA GLY A 296 -20.16 7.71 -2.85
C GLY A 296 -21.50 7.02 -3.13
N VAL A 297 -22.49 7.18 -2.25
CA VAL A 297 -23.85 6.64 -2.42
C VAL A 297 -24.55 7.29 -3.62
N LEU A 298 -24.45 8.60 -3.78
CA LEU A 298 -25.00 9.32 -4.92
C LEU A 298 -24.38 8.87 -6.24
N ALA A 299 -23.05 8.70 -6.28
CA ALA A 299 -22.35 8.18 -7.44
C ALA A 299 -22.79 6.75 -7.78
N ALA A 300 -22.95 5.89 -6.77
CA ALA A 300 -23.47 4.53 -6.96
C ALA A 300 -24.90 4.55 -7.46
N GLY A 301 -25.77 5.37 -6.87
CA GLY A 301 -27.16 5.56 -7.29
C GLY A 301 -27.27 6.09 -8.73
N TYR A 302 -26.46 7.09 -9.09
CA TYR A 302 -26.40 7.61 -10.46
C TYR A 302 -25.97 6.54 -11.48
N THR A 303 -24.94 5.76 -11.16
CA THR A 303 -24.51 4.67 -12.03
C THR A 303 -25.58 3.58 -12.19
N LEU A 304 -26.30 3.29 -11.10
CA LEU A 304 -27.40 2.32 -11.12
C LEU A 304 -28.58 2.84 -11.94
N THR A 305 -29.03 4.08 -11.73
CA THR A 305 -30.16 4.68 -12.46
C THR A 305 -29.86 4.83 -13.96
N ARG A 306 -28.61 5.22 -14.31
CA ARG A 306 -28.16 5.27 -15.68
C ARG A 306 -28.20 3.90 -16.36
N ARG A 307 -27.87 2.84 -15.62
CA ARG A 307 -27.95 1.45 -16.11
C ARG A 307 -29.39 0.98 -16.30
N LEU A 308 -30.29 1.39 -15.41
CA LEU A 308 -31.71 1.03 -15.50
C LEU A 308 -32.42 1.78 -16.62
N ARG A 309 -32.05 3.05 -16.87
CA ARG A 309 -32.63 3.89 -17.94
C ARG A 309 -32.05 3.62 -19.33
N GLY A 310 -30.77 3.26 -19.39
CA GLY A 310 -30.11 2.94 -20.65
C GLY A 310 -30.33 1.47 -21.02
N GLY A 311 -31.49 1.10 -21.53
CA GLY A 311 -31.94 -0.25 -21.89
C GLY A 311 -31.03 -1.13 -22.74
N GLY A 312 -29.75 -0.85 -22.79
CA GLY A 312 -28.69 -1.72 -23.29
C GLY A 312 -28.19 -2.60 -22.14
N ALA A 313 -28.63 -3.86 -22.10
CA ALA A 313 -27.84 -4.88 -21.44
C ALA A 313 -26.41 -4.68 -21.90
N ALA A 314 -25.52 -4.24 -20.98
CA ALA A 314 -24.09 -4.19 -21.31
C ALA A 314 -23.76 -5.56 -21.89
N ALA A 315 -23.42 -5.59 -23.18
CA ALA A 315 -23.20 -6.82 -23.92
C ALA A 315 -22.36 -7.72 -23.04
N ALA A 316 -22.87 -8.92 -22.76
CA ALA A 316 -22.16 -9.89 -21.93
C ALA A 316 -20.76 -9.99 -22.51
N VAL A 317 -19.74 -9.85 -21.65
CA VAL A 317 -18.38 -9.99 -22.12
C VAL A 317 -18.26 -11.39 -22.66
N ASP A 318 -18.07 -11.52 -23.96
CA ASP A 318 -17.78 -12.80 -24.57
C ASP A 318 -16.43 -13.28 -24.00
N ARG A 319 -16.46 -14.38 -23.29
CA ARG A 319 -15.29 -15.02 -22.69
C ARG A 319 -14.77 -16.18 -23.53
N ALA A 320 -15.35 -16.40 -24.71
CA ALA A 320 -14.81 -17.38 -25.66
C ALA A 320 -13.40 -16.93 -26.08
N GLY A 321 -12.45 -17.83 -26.07
CA GLY A 321 -11.06 -17.53 -26.40
C GLY A 321 -10.27 -16.75 -25.34
N GLN A 322 -10.77 -16.65 -24.10
CA GLN A 322 -10.11 -15.92 -23.01
C GLN A 322 -8.67 -16.42 -22.74
N GLU A 323 -8.41 -17.71 -22.84
CA GLU A 323 -7.08 -18.28 -22.58
C GLU A 323 -6.06 -17.99 -23.68
N THR A 324 -6.52 -17.78 -24.90
CA THR A 324 -5.69 -17.51 -26.08
C THR A 324 -5.55 -16.03 -26.40
N TRP A 325 -6.36 -15.19 -25.76
CA TRP A 325 -6.35 -13.76 -26.02
C TRP A 325 -5.03 -13.12 -25.60
N ARG A 326 -4.52 -12.24 -26.44
CA ARG A 326 -3.32 -11.43 -26.18
C ARG A 326 -3.61 -9.98 -26.48
N MET A 327 -3.11 -9.09 -25.62
CA MET A 327 -3.19 -7.65 -25.85
C MET A 327 -2.50 -7.28 -27.17
N PRO A 328 -3.15 -6.46 -28.02
CA PRO A 328 -2.50 -5.92 -29.21
C PRO A 328 -1.22 -5.13 -28.85
N PRO A 329 -0.25 -5.04 -29.77
CA PRO A 329 0.91 -4.17 -29.58
C PRO A 329 0.48 -2.74 -29.23
N LEU A 330 1.18 -2.08 -28.32
CA LEU A 330 0.87 -0.72 -27.85
C LEU A 330 0.71 0.30 -29.00
N ALA A 331 1.47 0.12 -30.07
CA ALA A 331 1.42 0.99 -31.26
C ALA A 331 0.07 0.91 -32.01
N LEU A 332 -0.68 -0.19 -31.86
CA LEU A 332 -1.97 -0.42 -32.50
C LEU A 332 -3.16 -0.05 -31.61
N LEU A 333 -2.92 0.23 -30.31
CA LEU A 333 -3.98 0.66 -29.40
C LEU A 333 -4.41 2.09 -29.74
N GLN A 334 -5.70 2.25 -29.97
CA GLN A 334 -6.27 3.57 -30.18
C GLN A 334 -6.28 4.36 -28.88
N ARG A 335 -6.05 5.66 -28.98
CA ARG A 335 -6.17 6.52 -27.79
C ARG A 335 -7.60 6.46 -27.27
N PRO A 336 -7.83 6.16 -25.98
CA PRO A 336 -9.17 6.03 -25.45
C PRO A 336 -9.95 7.34 -25.62
N ALA A 337 -11.14 7.26 -26.22
CA ALA A 337 -12.04 8.40 -26.33
C ALA A 337 -12.53 8.78 -24.93
N MET A 338 -11.90 9.79 -24.35
CA MET A 338 -12.26 10.27 -23.02
C MET A 338 -13.38 11.28 -23.11
N SER A 339 -14.49 11.01 -22.42
CA SER A 339 -15.54 12.04 -22.20
C SER A 339 -14.98 13.22 -21.41
N VAL A 340 -15.61 14.40 -21.55
CA VAL A 340 -15.19 15.62 -20.83
C VAL A 340 -15.09 15.37 -19.33
N GLY A 341 -16.06 14.69 -18.72
CA GLY A 341 -16.03 14.33 -17.30
C GLY A 341 -14.83 13.42 -16.91
N ARG A 342 -14.45 12.49 -17.79
CA ARG A 342 -13.25 11.65 -17.57
C ARG A 342 -11.96 12.49 -17.64
N LYS A 343 -11.87 13.44 -18.57
CA LYS A 343 -10.71 14.35 -18.67
C LYS A 343 -10.59 15.22 -17.42
N ILE A 344 -11.70 15.80 -16.95
CA ILE A 344 -11.74 16.60 -15.72
C ILE A 344 -11.36 15.73 -14.51
N GLY A 345 -11.93 14.54 -14.36
CA GLY A 345 -11.60 13.62 -13.27
C GLY A 345 -10.12 13.23 -13.25
N MET A 346 -9.54 12.91 -14.41
CA MET A 346 -8.10 12.62 -14.53
C MET A 346 -7.23 13.86 -14.25
N GLY A 347 -7.67 15.05 -14.65
CA GLY A 347 -6.99 16.30 -14.33
C GLY A 347 -7.00 16.58 -12.83
N ALA A 348 -8.16 16.46 -12.19
CA ALA A 348 -8.31 16.60 -10.75
C ALA A 348 -7.45 15.57 -9.97
N LEU A 349 -7.40 14.32 -10.43
CA LEU A 349 -6.57 13.28 -9.82
C LEU A 349 -5.07 13.60 -9.91
N ARG A 350 -4.61 14.11 -11.06
CA ARG A 350 -3.21 14.53 -11.24
C ARG A 350 -2.87 15.75 -10.38
N LEU A 351 -3.77 16.72 -10.31
CA LEU A 351 -3.60 17.90 -9.46
C LEU A 351 -3.53 17.48 -7.98
N TYR A 352 -4.46 16.63 -7.55
CA TYR A 352 -4.45 16.06 -6.20
C TYR A 352 -3.11 15.38 -5.88
N LEU A 353 -2.62 14.53 -6.77
CA LEU A 353 -1.33 13.85 -6.63
C LEU A 353 -0.18 14.85 -6.45
N GLY A 354 -0.12 15.88 -7.29
CA GLY A 354 0.92 16.91 -7.23
C GLY A 354 0.87 17.70 -5.92
N VAL A 355 -0.31 18.19 -5.54
CA VAL A 355 -0.52 18.94 -4.30
C VAL A 355 -0.21 18.10 -3.08
N ALA A 356 -0.74 16.87 -3.02
CA ALA A 356 -0.54 15.97 -1.89
C ALA A 356 0.95 15.61 -1.70
N MET A 357 1.67 15.34 -2.80
CA MET A 357 3.10 15.07 -2.74
C MET A 357 3.90 16.27 -2.23
N ILE A 358 3.59 17.48 -2.72
CA ILE A 358 4.25 18.70 -2.24
C ILE A 358 3.98 18.93 -0.74
N LEU A 359 2.73 18.77 -0.31
CA LEU A 359 2.36 18.96 1.10
C LEU A 359 3.08 17.97 2.03
N VAL A 360 3.17 16.70 1.65
CA VAL A 360 3.88 15.70 2.46
C VAL A 360 5.38 16.01 2.51
N ILE A 361 6.00 16.39 1.39
CA ILE A 361 7.41 16.78 1.36
C ILE A 361 7.64 18.00 2.26
N VAL A 362 6.81 19.04 2.12
CA VAL A 362 6.90 20.25 2.96
C VAL A 362 6.76 19.88 4.44
N LYS A 363 5.81 19.00 4.78
CA LYS A 363 5.61 18.56 6.16
C LYS A 363 6.81 17.78 6.71
N ILE A 364 7.38 16.88 5.92
CA ILE A 364 8.61 16.15 6.31
C ILE A 364 9.76 17.13 6.54
N VAL A 365 9.94 18.11 5.65
CA VAL A 365 11.00 19.11 5.78
C VAL A 365 10.78 19.98 7.02
N GLN A 366 9.55 20.46 7.26
CA GLN A 366 9.22 21.23 8.46
C GLN A 366 9.54 20.48 9.74
N LEU A 367 9.10 19.20 9.82
CA LEU A 367 9.36 18.35 10.98
C LEU A 367 10.86 18.05 11.14
N ALA A 368 11.60 17.89 10.05
CA ALA A 368 13.06 17.68 10.09
C ALA A 368 13.82 18.94 10.54
N LEU A 369 13.28 20.14 10.28
CA LEU A 369 13.85 21.40 10.69
C LEU A 369 13.38 21.86 12.09
N GLY A 370 12.54 21.07 12.76
CA GLY A 370 12.06 21.36 14.14
C GLY A 370 10.97 22.44 14.21
N HIS A 371 10.25 22.68 13.10
CA HIS A 371 9.14 23.64 13.03
C HIS A 371 7.78 22.96 12.95
#